data_e5c67a5e01d773fb7552b33ef0b74730
#
_entry.id   e5c67a5e01d773fb7552b33ef0b74730
#
_cell.length_a   1.000
_cell.length_b   1.000
_cell.length_c   1.000
_cell.angle_alpha   90.00
_cell.angle_beta   90.00
_cell.angle_gamma   90.00
#
_symmetry.space_group_name_H-M   'P 1'
#
loop_
_entity.id
_entity.type
_entity.pdbx_description
1 polymer ?
#
loop_
_entity_poly.entity_id
_entity_poly.type
_entity_poly.pdbx_seq_one_letter_code
_entity_poly.pdbx_strand_id
1 'polypeptide(L)'
;MQTRTAVAALLVLLALGGVAGYGFFAGPSGSLSVKWVSDTPRPNQVNHHPVTAAAHDGRVDIVAPVSSVAGPDARCAVTMLNASGGIRWQRLVDRDACAIHGIGDPTVADATGDGDPNVLVPTTENRLYVYDAADGTTVWTQNLTSFGYAGPVVLDAPRPLVVQPDFAGMVFADTANGTTEWTRDLNETVLADPQRIDVPGVDGPTVAIGSNEHVTVLAANGSVVWRRPARATWLAAGRVDGRDVVVASGGSTITAFDANGTRRWTRENWTRPSLGHVADADGDGTPDVFVGSGGDAVAMLNAGTGETEWRTDLSVDANVLPPPVAGDVDGDGSPEVVAVTNHGTVHVMDPATGAIRASYARDVAVWTEPTLFDIDGDGRDEILTMYGDGRVVALSYRAS
;
A
#
# COMPACT_ATOMS: atom_id res chain seq x y z
N MET A 1 -50.08 48.41 -45.01
CA MET A 1 -49.25 48.87 -43.87
C MET A 1 -49.41 47.90 -42.70
N GLN A 2 -48.89 46.68 -42.83
CA GLN A 2 -48.89 45.66 -41.80
C GLN A 2 -47.95 44.53 -42.25
N THR A 3 -46.62 44.68 -42.10
CA THR A 3 -45.65 43.61 -42.30
C THR A 3 -44.25 44.01 -41.84
N ARG A 4 -44.13 44.62 -40.65
CA ARG A 4 -42.80 44.96 -40.10
C ARG A 4 -42.61 44.66 -38.60
N THR A 5 -43.55 44.00 -37.98
CA THR A 5 -43.46 43.71 -36.51
C THR A 5 -43.32 42.24 -36.15
N ALA A 6 -43.13 41.30 -37.09
CA ALA A 6 -43.07 39.90 -36.82
C ALA A 6 -41.62 39.33 -36.88
N VAL A 7 -40.58 40.09 -37.24
CA VAL A 7 -39.21 39.59 -37.38
C VAL A 7 -38.32 39.88 -36.16
N ALA A 8 -38.75 40.81 -35.29
CA ALA A 8 -37.96 41.19 -34.10
C ALA A 8 -38.19 40.28 -32.87
N ALA A 9 -39.23 39.45 -32.86
CA ALA A 9 -39.52 38.55 -31.71
C ALA A 9 -38.88 37.16 -31.81
N LEU A 10 -38.31 36.78 -32.97
CA LEU A 10 -37.72 35.44 -33.16
C LEU A 10 -36.19 35.40 -32.92
N LEU A 11 -35.54 36.54 -32.72
CA LEU A 11 -34.09 36.61 -32.45
C LEU A 11 -33.74 36.79 -30.99
N VAL A 12 -34.68 36.96 -30.08
CA VAL A 12 -34.45 37.06 -28.62
C VAL A 12 -34.65 35.70 -27.91
N LEU A 13 -35.32 34.75 -28.55
CA LEU A 13 -35.53 33.40 -27.98
C LEU A 13 -34.42 32.38 -28.31
N LEU A 14 -33.42 32.73 -29.12
CA LEU A 14 -32.26 31.90 -29.44
C LEU A 14 -31.00 32.26 -28.64
N ALA A 15 -31.07 33.25 -27.75
CA ALA A 15 -29.94 33.68 -26.91
C ALA A 15 -30.03 33.21 -25.44
N LEU A 16 -31.06 32.45 -25.05
CA LEU A 16 -31.23 31.93 -23.68
C LEU A 16 -31.32 30.40 -23.58
N GLY A 17 -31.02 29.70 -24.66
CA GLY A 17 -31.05 28.22 -24.70
C GLY A 17 -29.73 27.65 -25.19
N GLY A 18 -28.66 27.71 -24.38
CA GLY A 18 -27.42 27.13 -24.85
C GLY A 18 -26.22 27.31 -23.96
N VAL A 19 -26.37 27.07 -22.68
CA VAL A 19 -25.25 26.61 -21.87
C VAL A 19 -25.69 25.27 -21.27
N ALA A 20 -25.97 24.31 -22.14
CA ALA A 20 -25.80 22.90 -21.79
C ALA A 20 -24.28 22.70 -21.80
N GLY A 21 -23.69 22.50 -20.60
CA GLY A 21 -22.29 22.18 -20.46
C GLY A 21 -21.96 20.97 -21.31
N TYR A 22 -21.23 21.19 -22.39
CA TYR A 22 -20.42 20.15 -22.99
C TYR A 22 -19.33 19.86 -21.94
N GLY A 23 -19.56 18.87 -21.07
CA GLY A 23 -18.50 18.21 -20.39
C GLY A 23 -17.60 17.65 -21.50
N PHE A 24 -16.48 18.28 -21.75
CA PHE A 24 -15.40 17.65 -22.48
C PHE A 24 -15.01 16.45 -21.60
N PHE A 25 -15.43 15.27 -21.98
CA PHE A 25 -14.73 14.06 -21.60
C PHE A 25 -13.38 14.18 -22.33
N ALA A 26 -12.40 14.75 -21.65
CA ALA A 26 -11.01 14.59 -22.08
C ALA A 26 -10.78 13.08 -22.11
N GLY A 27 -10.42 12.54 -23.25
CA GLY A 27 -9.97 11.16 -23.36
C GLY A 27 -8.72 10.97 -22.48
N PRO A 28 -8.26 9.72 -22.31
CA PRO A 28 -7.08 9.45 -21.48
C PRO A 28 -5.93 10.36 -21.91
N SER A 29 -5.39 11.12 -20.95
CA SER A 29 -4.35 12.12 -21.16
C SER A 29 -2.94 11.54 -21.02
N GLY A 30 -2.79 10.19 -21.07
CA GLY A 30 -1.53 9.49 -20.95
C GLY A 30 -1.61 8.04 -21.41
N SER A 31 -0.49 7.34 -21.31
CA SER A 31 -0.36 5.92 -21.69
C SER A 31 0.50 5.15 -20.69
N LEU A 32 0.12 3.90 -20.43
CA LEU A 32 0.92 2.93 -19.68
C LEU A 32 1.58 1.93 -20.66
N SER A 33 2.84 1.64 -20.44
CA SER A 33 3.59 0.65 -21.21
C SER A 33 4.35 -0.31 -20.30
N VAL A 34 4.39 -1.60 -20.70
CA VAL A 34 5.15 -2.62 -19.97
C VAL A 34 6.64 -2.39 -20.17
N LYS A 35 7.37 -2.23 -19.07
CA LYS A 35 8.84 -2.18 -19.07
C LYS A 35 9.42 -3.59 -19.03
N TRP A 36 8.91 -4.43 -18.14
CA TRP A 36 9.23 -5.84 -18.04
C TRP A 36 8.17 -6.64 -17.27
N VAL A 37 8.24 -7.96 -17.40
CA VAL A 37 7.47 -8.94 -16.62
C VAL A 37 8.44 -9.96 -16.04
N SER A 38 8.38 -10.22 -14.73
CA SER A 38 9.26 -11.19 -14.07
C SER A 38 8.99 -12.63 -14.49
N ASP A 39 10.03 -13.48 -14.48
CA ASP A 39 9.90 -14.91 -14.74
C ASP A 39 9.65 -15.70 -13.45
N THR A 40 8.54 -15.38 -12.77
CA THR A 40 8.12 -15.99 -11.50
C THR A 40 6.72 -16.63 -11.58
N PRO A 41 6.34 -17.32 -12.66
CA PRO A 41 4.97 -17.78 -12.85
C PRO A 41 4.55 -18.85 -11.82
N ARG A 42 3.27 -18.80 -11.45
CA ARG A 42 2.57 -19.82 -10.66
C ARG A 42 1.31 -20.26 -11.39
N PRO A 43 0.93 -21.53 -11.30
CA PRO A 43 -0.25 -22.06 -12.03
C PRO A 43 -1.59 -21.58 -11.43
N ASN A 44 -1.56 -20.97 -10.27
CA ASN A 44 -2.72 -20.45 -9.55
C ASN A 44 -2.61 -18.94 -9.39
N GLN A 45 -3.74 -18.27 -9.12
CA GLN A 45 -3.82 -16.81 -8.98
C GLN A 45 -4.04 -16.43 -7.51
N VAL A 46 -3.10 -16.77 -6.65
CA VAL A 46 -3.21 -16.61 -5.18
C VAL A 46 -2.26 -15.60 -4.57
N ASN A 47 -1.36 -15.01 -5.37
CA ASN A 47 -0.41 -14.03 -4.86
C ASN A 47 -1.14 -12.71 -4.55
N HIS A 48 -1.03 -12.26 -3.31
CA HIS A 48 -1.75 -11.10 -2.79
C HIS A 48 -0.97 -10.32 -1.71
N HIS A 49 0.34 -10.52 -1.65
CA HIS A 49 1.25 -9.71 -0.87
C HIS A 49 2.02 -8.77 -1.82
N PRO A 50 2.25 -7.49 -1.45
CA PRO A 50 2.90 -6.52 -2.32
C PRO A 50 4.37 -6.84 -2.54
N VAL A 51 4.93 -6.32 -3.62
CA VAL A 51 6.37 -6.23 -3.76
C VAL A 51 6.90 -5.08 -2.90
N THR A 52 8.17 -5.15 -2.51
CA THR A 52 8.85 -4.02 -1.86
C THR A 52 10.07 -3.67 -2.68
N ALA A 53 10.34 -2.38 -2.88
CA ALA A 53 11.50 -1.91 -3.62
C ALA A 53 12.33 -0.94 -2.77
N ALA A 54 13.65 -1.00 -2.92
CA ALA A 54 14.58 -0.08 -2.27
C ALA A 54 15.81 0.13 -3.15
N ALA A 55 16.47 1.28 -2.99
CA ALA A 55 17.76 1.56 -3.63
C ALA A 55 18.85 1.70 -2.58
N HIS A 56 20.00 1.09 -2.84
CA HIS A 56 21.20 1.19 -2.02
C HIS A 56 22.45 1.14 -2.89
N ASP A 57 23.35 2.10 -2.74
CA ASP A 57 24.62 2.20 -3.48
C ASP A 57 24.48 2.03 -5.01
N GLY A 58 23.44 2.66 -5.60
CA GLY A 58 23.16 2.60 -7.03
C GLY A 58 22.58 1.25 -7.51
N ARG A 59 22.23 0.36 -6.60
CA ARG A 59 21.54 -0.89 -6.86
C ARG A 59 20.08 -0.79 -6.45
N VAL A 60 19.20 -1.28 -7.30
CA VAL A 60 17.76 -1.44 -6.98
C VAL A 60 17.49 -2.89 -6.62
N ASP A 61 16.85 -3.09 -5.50
CA ASP A 61 16.42 -4.34 -4.93
C ASP A 61 14.88 -4.39 -4.93
N ILE A 62 14.29 -5.39 -5.61
CA ILE A 62 12.84 -5.58 -5.67
C ILE A 62 12.53 -6.97 -5.11
N VAL A 63 11.84 -7.00 -3.97
CA VAL A 63 11.48 -8.25 -3.28
C VAL A 63 10.07 -8.66 -3.68
N ALA A 64 9.94 -9.82 -4.32
CA ALA A 64 8.66 -10.41 -4.70
C ALA A 64 8.32 -11.60 -3.78
N PRO A 65 7.22 -11.51 -2.98
CA PRO A 65 6.75 -12.60 -2.10
C PRO A 65 5.89 -13.59 -2.91
N VAL A 66 6.51 -14.53 -3.58
CA VAL A 66 5.83 -15.44 -4.51
C VAL A 66 5.31 -16.68 -3.80
N SER A 67 4.01 -16.72 -3.56
CA SER A 67 3.29 -17.82 -2.91
C SER A 67 2.66 -18.80 -3.91
N SER A 68 2.20 -19.94 -3.42
CA SER A 68 1.55 -20.99 -4.21
C SER A 68 0.46 -21.68 -3.39
N VAL A 69 -0.40 -22.46 -4.02
CA VAL A 69 -1.35 -23.32 -3.32
C VAL A 69 -0.60 -24.55 -2.79
N ALA A 70 -0.97 -25.02 -1.58
CA ALA A 70 -0.44 -26.26 -1.01
C ALA A 70 -0.65 -27.45 -1.96
N GLY A 71 0.35 -28.31 -2.06
CA GLY A 71 0.29 -29.51 -2.91
C GLY A 71 1.68 -30.03 -3.31
N PRO A 72 1.72 -31.11 -4.12
CA PRO A 72 2.99 -31.72 -4.49
C PRO A 72 3.90 -30.80 -5.33
N ASP A 73 3.32 -29.85 -6.04
CA ASP A 73 4.05 -28.86 -6.85
C ASP A 73 4.13 -27.49 -6.19
N ALA A 74 3.79 -27.39 -4.88
CA ALA A 74 3.84 -26.15 -4.13
C ALA A 74 5.27 -25.60 -4.10
N ARG A 75 5.39 -24.30 -4.42
CA ARG A 75 6.68 -23.60 -4.44
C ARG A 75 6.49 -22.14 -4.05
N CYS A 76 6.72 -21.85 -2.79
CA CYS A 76 6.77 -20.48 -2.28
C CYS A 76 8.22 -20.01 -2.21
N ALA A 77 8.47 -18.77 -2.60
CA ALA A 77 9.82 -18.22 -2.63
C ALA A 77 9.84 -16.72 -2.34
N VAL A 78 10.72 -16.31 -1.46
CA VAL A 78 11.19 -14.92 -1.43
C VAL A 78 12.10 -14.74 -2.64
N THR A 79 11.74 -13.86 -3.55
CA THR A 79 12.46 -13.67 -4.81
C THR A 79 12.99 -12.25 -4.88
N MET A 80 14.30 -12.10 -4.98
CA MET A 80 14.95 -10.81 -5.25
C MET A 80 15.08 -10.62 -6.75
N LEU A 81 14.51 -9.53 -7.27
CA LEU A 81 14.64 -9.08 -8.64
C LEU A 81 15.56 -7.86 -8.72
N ASN A 82 16.21 -7.67 -9.85
CA ASN A 82 16.94 -6.46 -10.18
C ASN A 82 16.02 -5.45 -10.92
N ALA A 83 16.52 -4.25 -11.21
CA ALA A 83 15.81 -3.18 -11.94
C ALA A 83 15.22 -3.60 -13.30
N SER A 84 15.74 -4.65 -13.94
CA SER A 84 15.25 -5.18 -15.22
C SER A 84 14.33 -6.39 -15.07
N GLY A 85 13.89 -6.72 -13.84
CA GLY A 85 13.02 -7.86 -13.55
C GLY A 85 13.70 -9.22 -13.54
N GLY A 86 15.02 -9.27 -13.69
CA GLY A 86 15.82 -10.50 -13.62
C GLY A 86 15.99 -10.99 -12.18
N ILE A 87 15.89 -12.29 -11.96
CA ILE A 87 16.07 -12.91 -10.64
C ILE A 87 17.55 -12.85 -10.26
N ARG A 88 17.84 -12.27 -9.10
CA ARG A 88 19.20 -12.27 -8.49
C ARG A 88 19.40 -13.47 -7.58
N TRP A 89 18.45 -13.67 -6.68
CA TRP A 89 18.43 -14.84 -5.80
C TRP A 89 17.01 -15.21 -5.39
N GLN A 90 16.83 -16.43 -4.89
CA GLN A 90 15.58 -16.93 -4.34
C GLN A 90 15.85 -17.71 -3.05
N ARG A 91 14.93 -17.59 -2.07
CA ARG A 91 14.88 -18.42 -0.87
C ARG A 91 13.54 -19.13 -0.84
N LEU A 92 13.60 -20.47 -0.83
CA LEU A 92 12.39 -21.29 -0.84
C LEU A 92 11.89 -21.49 0.59
N VAL A 93 10.59 -21.42 0.76
CA VAL A 93 9.88 -21.89 1.96
C VAL A 93 9.72 -23.41 1.84
N ASP A 94 9.77 -24.12 2.96
CA ASP A 94 9.56 -25.56 2.99
C ASP A 94 8.25 -25.93 2.31
N ARG A 95 8.26 -27.00 1.51
CA ARG A 95 7.09 -27.39 0.71
C ARG A 95 5.84 -27.60 1.57
N ASP A 96 5.99 -28.22 2.73
CA ASP A 96 4.87 -28.57 3.62
C ASP A 96 4.27 -27.31 4.29
N ALA A 97 5.03 -26.21 4.35
CA ALA A 97 4.59 -24.91 4.84
C ALA A 97 4.13 -23.99 3.70
N CYS A 98 4.42 -24.32 2.44
CA CYS A 98 4.04 -23.48 1.29
C CYS A 98 2.52 -23.49 1.07
N ALA A 99 1.90 -22.34 1.19
CA ALA A 99 0.46 -22.13 1.06
C ALA A 99 0.16 -20.75 0.45
N ILE A 100 -1.10 -20.37 0.39
CA ILE A 100 -1.56 -19.08 -0.17
C ILE A 100 -0.83 -17.89 0.47
N HIS A 101 -0.63 -17.91 1.79
CA HIS A 101 0.13 -16.90 2.54
C HIS A 101 1.55 -17.36 2.86
N GLY A 102 2.15 -18.17 1.97
CA GLY A 102 3.47 -18.77 2.21
C GLY A 102 4.55 -17.76 2.56
N ILE A 103 4.44 -16.58 1.99
CA ILE A 103 5.28 -15.41 2.24
C ILE A 103 4.34 -14.26 2.62
N GLY A 104 4.59 -13.59 3.74
CA GLY A 104 3.89 -12.36 4.14
C GLY A 104 4.51 -11.11 3.50
N ASP A 105 4.09 -9.94 3.96
CA ASP A 105 4.56 -8.66 3.40
C ASP A 105 6.06 -8.45 3.70
N PRO A 106 6.91 -8.26 2.66
CA PRO A 106 8.33 -8.06 2.86
C PRO A 106 8.67 -6.61 3.22
N THR A 107 9.69 -6.42 4.03
CA THR A 107 10.30 -5.12 4.32
C THR A 107 11.77 -5.14 3.91
N VAL A 108 12.25 -4.03 3.31
CA VAL A 108 13.68 -3.81 3.06
C VAL A 108 14.15 -2.66 3.95
N ALA A 109 15.05 -2.94 4.87
CA ALA A 109 15.60 -1.95 5.81
C ALA A 109 16.93 -2.44 6.40
N ASP A 110 17.75 -1.53 6.92
CA ASP A 110 18.92 -1.90 7.73
C ASP A 110 18.45 -2.39 9.11
N ALA A 111 18.31 -3.70 9.26
CA ALA A 111 17.88 -4.34 10.49
C ALA A 111 19.06 -4.67 11.42
N THR A 112 20.30 -4.59 10.94
CA THR A 112 21.53 -4.90 11.69
C THR A 112 22.25 -3.65 12.19
N GLY A 113 22.00 -2.49 11.60
CA GLY A 113 22.63 -1.23 11.95
C GLY A 113 24.03 -1.09 11.38
N ASP A 114 24.37 -1.86 10.34
CA ASP A 114 25.67 -1.79 9.66
C ASP A 114 25.66 -0.90 8.41
N GLY A 115 24.47 -0.40 8.03
CA GLY A 115 24.25 0.46 6.88
C GLY A 115 23.85 -0.29 5.62
N ASP A 116 23.93 -1.62 5.61
CA ASP A 116 23.52 -2.44 4.46
C ASP A 116 22.05 -2.88 4.59
N PRO A 117 21.27 -2.93 3.50
CA PRO A 117 19.87 -3.33 3.57
C PRO A 117 19.73 -4.83 3.80
N ASN A 118 18.75 -5.17 4.63
CA ASN A 118 18.27 -6.54 4.82
C ASN A 118 16.87 -6.69 4.23
N VAL A 119 16.52 -7.92 3.87
CA VAL A 119 15.16 -8.32 3.50
C VAL A 119 14.55 -9.08 4.68
N LEU A 120 13.50 -8.51 5.25
CA LEU A 120 12.77 -9.07 6.38
C LEU A 120 11.45 -9.64 5.87
N VAL A 121 11.22 -10.93 6.10
CA VAL A 121 10.03 -11.61 5.55
C VAL A 121 9.47 -12.61 6.55
N PRO A 122 8.22 -12.42 7.00
CA PRO A 122 7.50 -13.43 7.78
C PRO A 122 6.94 -14.51 6.84
N THR A 123 6.85 -15.75 7.34
CA THR A 123 6.42 -16.90 6.53
C THR A 123 5.45 -17.82 7.28
N THR A 124 4.78 -18.71 6.53
CA THR A 124 3.94 -19.79 7.08
C THR A 124 4.71 -20.88 7.81
N GLU A 125 6.04 -20.83 7.82
CA GLU A 125 6.87 -21.65 8.70
C GLU A 125 6.84 -21.18 10.17
N ASN A 126 6.00 -20.17 10.47
CA ASN A 126 5.96 -19.45 11.73
C ASN A 126 7.34 -18.86 12.07
N ARG A 127 7.93 -18.19 11.09
CA ARG A 127 9.25 -17.56 11.21
C ARG A 127 9.28 -16.21 10.52
N LEU A 128 10.00 -15.28 11.14
CA LEU A 128 10.57 -14.14 10.48
C LEU A 128 11.97 -14.50 10.03
N TYR A 129 12.27 -14.34 8.76
CA TYR A 129 13.61 -14.43 8.20
C TYR A 129 14.16 -13.04 7.94
N VAL A 130 15.43 -12.84 8.26
CA VAL A 130 16.19 -11.67 7.87
C VAL A 130 17.35 -12.12 7.00
N TYR A 131 17.35 -11.67 5.76
CA TYR A 131 18.33 -11.99 4.74
C TYR A 131 19.18 -10.78 4.43
N ASP A 132 20.44 -10.97 4.07
CA ASP A 132 21.25 -10.00 3.39
C ASP A 132 20.63 -9.72 2.01
N ALA A 133 20.35 -8.44 1.69
CA ALA A 133 19.72 -8.09 0.43
C ALA A 133 20.61 -8.34 -0.80
N ALA A 134 21.95 -8.36 -0.63
CA ALA A 134 22.89 -8.55 -1.72
C ALA A 134 22.85 -9.95 -2.30
N ASP A 135 22.83 -11.00 -1.44
CA ASP A 135 22.95 -12.39 -1.87
C ASP A 135 21.91 -13.34 -1.29
N GLY A 136 21.02 -12.83 -0.39
CA GLY A 136 19.99 -13.61 0.28
C GLY A 136 20.51 -14.55 1.35
N THR A 137 21.75 -14.40 1.83
CA THR A 137 22.25 -15.15 2.96
C THR A 137 21.42 -14.86 4.21
N THR A 138 21.02 -15.87 4.94
CA THR A 138 20.27 -15.68 6.19
C THR A 138 21.17 -15.06 7.25
N VAL A 139 20.80 -13.88 7.72
CA VAL A 139 21.49 -13.15 8.80
C VAL A 139 21.07 -13.72 10.15
N TRP A 140 19.75 -13.77 10.39
CA TRP A 140 19.16 -14.40 11.56
C TRP A 140 17.68 -14.75 11.29
N THR A 141 17.07 -15.49 12.22
CA THR A 141 15.65 -15.85 12.17
C THR A 141 15.02 -15.75 13.53
N GLN A 142 13.73 -15.38 13.58
CA GLN A 142 12.90 -15.39 14.79
C GLN A 142 11.76 -16.39 14.64
N ASN A 143 11.54 -17.24 15.66
CA ASN A 143 10.37 -18.12 15.70
C ASN A 143 9.15 -17.31 16.16
N LEU A 144 8.07 -17.36 15.40
CA LEU A 144 6.78 -16.76 15.72
C LEU A 144 5.85 -17.80 16.36
N THR A 145 4.80 -17.36 17.06
CA THR A 145 3.80 -18.28 17.64
C THR A 145 2.75 -18.70 16.62
N SER A 146 2.58 -17.90 15.57
CA SER A 146 1.73 -18.15 14.42
C SER A 146 2.45 -17.63 13.17
N PHE A 147 1.89 -17.86 11.98
CA PHE A 147 2.48 -17.29 10.76
C PHE A 147 2.39 -15.74 10.79
N GLY A 148 3.35 -15.09 10.18
CA GLY A 148 3.31 -13.66 9.97
C GLY A 148 2.58 -13.33 8.66
N TYR A 149 1.59 -12.45 8.73
CA TYR A 149 0.86 -11.92 7.59
C TYR A 149 1.37 -10.54 7.22
N ALA A 150 1.32 -9.63 8.18
CA ALA A 150 1.83 -8.28 8.09
C ALA A 150 3.36 -8.25 8.07
N GLY A 151 3.94 -7.29 7.37
CA GLY A 151 5.37 -7.05 7.33
C GLY A 151 5.91 -6.53 8.67
N PRO A 152 7.22 -6.67 8.92
CA PRO A 152 7.87 -6.07 10.07
C PRO A 152 8.13 -4.57 9.83
N VAL A 153 8.29 -3.83 10.91
CA VAL A 153 8.83 -2.46 10.89
C VAL A 153 10.14 -2.41 11.65
N VAL A 154 11.11 -1.66 11.13
CA VAL A 154 12.35 -1.39 11.82
C VAL A 154 12.27 -0.01 12.47
N LEU A 155 12.43 0.04 13.79
CA LEU A 155 12.47 1.27 14.56
C LEU A 155 13.92 1.72 14.75
N ASP A 156 14.22 2.98 14.37
CA ASP A 156 15.52 3.62 14.63
C ASP A 156 15.57 4.03 16.13
N ALA A 157 15.90 3.09 16.96
CA ALA A 157 16.29 3.35 18.35
C ALA A 157 17.81 3.58 18.39
N PRO A 158 18.46 3.71 19.55
CA PRO A 158 19.92 3.74 19.64
C PRO A 158 20.60 2.55 18.93
N ARG A 159 19.83 1.49 18.69
CA ARG A 159 20.13 0.34 17.82
C ARG A 159 18.83 -0.06 17.12
N PRO A 160 18.90 -0.58 15.89
CA PRO A 160 17.72 -1.06 15.19
C PRO A 160 16.92 -2.06 16.05
N LEU A 161 15.61 -1.88 16.06
CA LEU A 161 14.67 -2.79 16.72
C LEU A 161 13.63 -3.24 15.69
N VAL A 162 13.63 -4.51 15.36
CA VAL A 162 12.68 -5.11 14.42
C VAL A 162 11.41 -5.50 15.17
N VAL A 163 10.29 -4.87 14.83
CA VAL A 163 8.98 -5.17 15.43
C VAL A 163 8.13 -5.96 14.44
N GLN A 164 7.80 -7.21 14.79
CA GLN A 164 7.02 -8.13 13.98
C GLN A 164 5.80 -8.63 14.76
N PRO A 165 4.57 -8.30 14.35
CA PRO A 165 3.39 -9.00 14.83
C PRO A 165 3.19 -10.31 14.07
N ASP A 166 2.74 -11.37 14.74
CA ASP A 166 2.20 -12.53 14.06
C ASP A 166 0.67 -12.43 13.90
N PHE A 167 0.09 -13.31 13.10
CA PHE A 167 -1.34 -13.31 12.81
C PHE A 167 -2.21 -13.49 14.07
N ALA A 168 -1.73 -14.22 15.07
CA ALA A 168 -2.46 -14.45 16.32
C ALA A 168 -2.38 -13.27 17.30
N GLY A 169 -1.55 -12.26 16.99
CA GLY A 169 -1.41 -11.02 17.76
C GLY A 169 -0.28 -11.01 18.77
N MET A 170 0.63 -11.97 18.72
CA MET A 170 1.89 -11.87 19.44
C MET A 170 2.81 -10.91 18.70
N VAL A 171 3.29 -9.89 19.37
CA VAL A 171 4.26 -8.92 18.85
C VAL A 171 5.62 -9.26 19.40
N PHE A 172 6.60 -9.41 18.52
CA PHE A 172 8.00 -9.62 18.84
C PHE A 172 8.77 -8.35 18.56
N ALA A 173 9.74 -8.03 19.39
CA ALA A 173 10.71 -6.99 19.12
C ALA A 173 12.12 -7.56 19.30
N ASP A 174 12.84 -7.62 18.19
CA ASP A 174 14.13 -8.26 18.09
C ASP A 174 15.23 -7.24 17.81
N THR A 175 16.35 -7.39 18.49
CA THR A 175 17.54 -6.57 18.28
C THR A 175 18.24 -6.90 16.96
N ALA A 176 19.22 -6.11 16.58
CA ALA A 176 20.01 -6.27 15.36
C ALA A 176 20.61 -7.67 15.10
N ASN A 177 20.78 -8.48 16.13
CA ASN A 177 21.29 -9.85 16.03
C ASN A 177 20.20 -10.94 16.18
N GLY A 178 18.93 -10.55 16.15
CA GLY A 178 17.79 -11.48 16.29
C GLY A 178 17.51 -11.94 17.72
N THR A 179 18.06 -11.26 18.74
CA THR A 179 17.71 -11.56 20.14
C THR A 179 16.42 -10.81 20.48
N THR A 180 15.41 -11.54 20.94
CA THR A 180 14.15 -10.94 21.39
C THR A 180 14.39 -10.10 22.66
N GLU A 181 14.10 -8.80 22.56
CA GLU A 181 14.17 -7.86 23.68
C GLU A 181 12.89 -7.90 24.52
N TRP A 182 11.74 -7.95 23.83
CA TRP A 182 10.45 -8.11 24.49
C TRP A 182 9.43 -8.78 23.53
N THR A 183 8.38 -9.30 24.14
CA THR A 183 7.17 -9.75 23.44
C THR A 183 5.94 -9.17 24.08
N ARG A 184 4.88 -8.99 23.28
CA ARG A 184 3.58 -8.53 23.76
C ARG A 184 2.45 -9.29 23.08
N ASP A 185 1.61 -9.92 23.86
CA ASP A 185 0.39 -10.54 23.38
C ASP A 185 -0.75 -9.51 23.37
N LEU A 186 -1.29 -9.20 22.20
CA LEU A 186 -2.48 -8.37 22.03
C LEU A 186 -3.75 -9.20 22.17
N ASN A 187 -3.66 -10.52 22.01
CA ASN A 187 -4.77 -11.49 22.02
C ASN A 187 -5.85 -11.13 20.98
N GLU A 188 -5.42 -10.64 19.81
CA GLU A 188 -6.25 -10.17 18.71
C GLU A 188 -5.57 -10.47 17.38
N THR A 189 -6.36 -10.71 16.33
CA THR A 189 -5.80 -10.96 14.99
C THR A 189 -5.21 -9.68 14.40
N VAL A 190 -3.95 -9.76 13.95
CA VAL A 190 -3.24 -8.67 13.25
C VAL A 190 -3.11 -9.02 11.78
N LEU A 191 -3.57 -8.10 10.93
CA LEU A 191 -3.49 -8.19 9.45
C LEU A 191 -2.80 -6.98 8.85
N ALA A 192 -2.91 -5.82 9.50
CA ALA A 192 -2.35 -4.58 9.01
C ALA A 192 -0.86 -4.46 9.34
N ASP A 193 -0.09 -3.92 8.40
CA ASP A 193 1.31 -3.61 8.62
C ASP A 193 1.47 -2.58 9.75
N PRO A 194 2.40 -2.80 10.69
CA PRO A 194 2.71 -1.83 11.73
C PRO A 194 3.19 -0.52 11.13
N GLN A 195 2.80 0.58 11.75
CA GLN A 195 3.18 1.93 11.32
C GLN A 195 4.04 2.62 12.37
N ARG A 196 5.21 3.13 11.96
CA ARG A 196 5.99 4.01 12.81
C ARG A 196 5.27 5.34 12.96
N ILE A 197 5.19 5.84 14.20
CA ILE A 197 4.65 7.17 14.50
C ILE A 197 5.47 7.81 15.62
N ASP A 198 5.46 9.14 15.67
CA ASP A 198 6.08 9.91 16.74
C ASP A 198 4.99 10.41 17.71
N VAL A 199 4.99 9.90 18.95
CA VAL A 199 4.02 10.32 19.97
C VAL A 199 4.62 11.42 20.85
N PRO A 200 4.03 12.63 20.91
CA PRO A 200 4.55 13.71 21.72
C PRO A 200 4.65 13.33 23.21
N GLY A 201 5.84 13.54 23.80
CA GLY A 201 6.09 13.25 25.21
C GLY A 201 6.45 11.79 25.52
N VAL A 202 6.62 10.95 24.50
CA VAL A 202 7.19 9.61 24.62
C VAL A 202 8.64 9.65 24.14
N ASP A 203 9.56 9.15 24.95
CA ASP A 203 10.97 9.08 24.57
C ASP A 203 11.22 7.91 23.61
N GLY A 204 11.83 8.22 22.45
CA GLY A 204 12.17 7.25 21.41
C GLY A 204 11.00 6.91 20.47
N PRO A 205 11.25 6.03 19.49
CA PRO A 205 10.27 5.67 18.46
C PRO A 205 9.11 4.87 19.05
N THR A 206 7.95 5.03 18.43
CA THR A 206 6.74 4.27 18.75
C THR A 206 6.19 3.57 17.50
N VAL A 207 5.41 2.52 17.72
CA VAL A 207 4.78 1.75 16.64
C VAL A 207 3.29 1.61 16.89
N ALA A 208 2.48 1.91 15.89
CA ALA A 208 1.06 1.62 15.86
C ALA A 208 0.83 0.23 15.24
N ILE A 209 0.06 -0.59 15.91
CA ILE A 209 -0.33 -1.93 15.46
C ILE A 209 -1.85 -1.97 15.38
N GLY A 210 -2.34 -2.32 14.20
CA GLY A 210 -3.76 -2.49 13.93
C GLY A 210 -4.19 -3.95 14.07
N SER A 211 -5.27 -4.18 14.80
CA SER A 211 -5.88 -5.51 14.94
C SER A 211 -7.34 -5.51 14.49
N ASN A 212 -7.96 -6.68 14.55
CA ASN A 212 -9.39 -6.81 14.24
C ASN A 212 -10.32 -6.10 15.26
N GLU A 213 -9.80 -5.56 16.36
CA GLU A 213 -10.57 -4.90 17.41
C GLU A 213 -10.03 -3.51 17.80
N HIS A 214 -8.71 -3.33 17.81
CA HIS A 214 -8.07 -2.12 18.33
C HIS A 214 -6.92 -1.62 17.45
N VAL A 215 -6.63 -0.33 17.60
CA VAL A 215 -5.32 0.23 17.32
C VAL A 215 -4.57 0.36 18.65
N THR A 216 -3.38 -0.22 18.73
CA THR A 216 -2.50 -0.20 19.90
C THR A 216 -1.19 0.46 19.54
N VAL A 217 -0.78 1.49 20.27
CA VAL A 217 0.54 2.09 20.09
C VAL A 217 1.46 1.64 21.21
N LEU A 218 2.62 1.12 20.82
CA LEU A 218 3.68 0.64 21.72
C LEU A 218 4.89 1.56 21.62
N ALA A 219 5.53 1.81 22.77
CA ALA A 219 6.86 2.39 22.81
C ALA A 219 7.92 1.34 22.44
N ALA A 220 9.15 1.77 22.15
CA ALA A 220 10.26 0.88 21.81
C ALA A 220 10.59 -0.16 22.90
N ASN A 221 10.21 0.07 24.16
CA ASN A 221 10.36 -0.89 25.24
C ASN A 221 9.17 -1.84 25.44
N GLY A 222 8.22 -1.86 24.48
CA GLY A 222 7.02 -2.71 24.51
C GLY A 222 5.91 -2.25 25.45
N SER A 223 6.05 -1.10 26.13
CA SER A 223 4.96 -0.57 26.95
C SER A 223 3.85 0.03 26.07
N VAL A 224 2.58 -0.17 26.48
CA VAL A 224 1.43 0.42 25.78
C VAL A 224 1.40 1.91 26.07
N VAL A 225 1.53 2.72 25.03
CA VAL A 225 1.35 4.19 25.11
C VAL A 225 -0.15 4.50 25.15
N TRP A 226 -0.90 3.93 24.22
CA TRP A 226 -2.35 3.96 24.22
C TRP A 226 -2.94 2.79 23.42
N ARG A 227 -4.22 2.49 23.67
CA ARG A 227 -5.02 1.51 22.93
C ARG A 227 -6.43 2.08 22.76
N ARG A 228 -6.96 2.00 21.53
CA ARG A 228 -8.28 2.54 21.18
C ARG A 228 -9.10 1.55 20.36
N PRO A 229 -10.41 1.41 20.64
CA PRO A 229 -11.30 0.59 19.84
C PRO A 229 -11.38 1.14 18.41
N ALA A 230 -10.90 0.37 17.46
CA ALA A 230 -11.06 0.57 16.02
C ALA A 230 -10.61 -0.70 15.33
N ARG A 231 -11.44 -1.24 14.45
CA ARG A 231 -11.02 -2.35 13.60
C ARG A 231 -10.03 -1.85 12.58
N ALA A 232 -8.89 -2.51 12.46
CA ALA A 232 -7.83 -2.18 11.53
C ALA A 232 -7.42 -3.42 10.74
N THR A 233 -8.10 -3.66 9.62
CA THR A 233 -7.63 -4.57 8.58
C THR A 233 -6.53 -3.90 7.77
N TRP A 234 -6.60 -2.57 7.67
CA TRP A 234 -5.61 -1.70 7.06
C TRP A 234 -5.26 -0.57 8.03
N LEU A 235 -4.01 -0.17 8.02
CA LEU A 235 -3.48 0.89 8.87
C LEU A 235 -2.54 1.77 8.04
N ALA A 236 -2.76 3.07 8.12
CA ALA A 236 -1.90 4.07 7.48
C ALA A 236 -1.46 5.10 8.51
N ALA A 237 -0.28 5.67 8.34
CA ALA A 237 0.20 6.78 9.13
C ALA A 237 0.72 7.90 8.23
N GLY A 238 0.70 9.12 8.73
CA GLY A 238 1.24 10.29 8.06
C GLY A 238 1.15 11.51 8.95
N ARG A 239 1.37 12.71 8.39
CA ARG A 239 1.42 13.94 9.15
C ARG A 239 0.31 14.90 8.75
N VAL A 240 -0.43 15.42 9.74
CA VAL A 240 -1.41 16.48 9.61
C VAL A 240 -1.04 17.59 10.60
N ASP A 241 -0.93 18.82 10.12
CA ASP A 241 -0.51 19.99 10.93
C ASP A 241 0.81 19.75 11.69
N GLY A 242 1.77 19.05 11.06
CA GLY A 242 3.07 18.73 11.62
C GLY A 242 3.07 17.68 12.74
N ARG A 243 1.94 16.98 12.97
CA ARG A 243 1.78 15.90 13.95
C ARG A 243 1.40 14.61 13.27
N ASP A 244 1.90 13.51 13.78
CA ASP A 244 1.56 12.22 13.25
C ASP A 244 0.09 11.88 13.54
N VAL A 245 -0.53 11.24 12.56
CA VAL A 245 -1.89 10.68 12.62
C VAL A 245 -1.85 9.22 12.21
N VAL A 246 -2.77 8.45 12.77
CA VAL A 246 -2.99 7.04 12.41
C VAL A 246 -4.40 6.91 11.89
N VAL A 247 -4.55 6.33 10.70
CA VAL A 247 -5.84 6.03 10.10
C VAL A 247 -6.01 4.53 10.01
N ALA A 248 -7.10 4.02 10.55
CA ALA A 248 -7.43 2.61 10.57
C ALA A 248 -8.72 2.36 9.79
N SER A 249 -8.78 1.29 9.01
CA SER A 249 -10.01 0.85 8.37
C SER A 249 -10.27 -0.63 8.56
N GLY A 250 -11.56 -0.96 8.71
CA GLY A 250 -12.01 -2.33 8.82
C GLY A 250 -13.53 -2.43 8.94
N GLY A 251 -14.07 -3.52 8.42
CA GLY A 251 -15.53 -3.69 8.35
C GLY A 251 -16.17 -2.68 7.41
N SER A 252 -16.82 -1.66 7.96
CA SER A 252 -17.48 -0.58 7.20
C SER A 252 -17.07 0.81 7.70
N THR A 253 -15.97 0.92 8.45
CA THR A 253 -15.55 2.18 9.10
C THR A 253 -14.12 2.55 8.74
N ILE A 254 -13.86 3.86 8.69
CA ILE A 254 -12.52 4.44 8.67
C ILE A 254 -12.44 5.39 9.87
N THR A 255 -11.41 5.27 10.69
CA THR A 255 -11.22 6.08 11.90
C THR A 255 -9.81 6.63 11.96
N ALA A 256 -9.66 7.93 12.18
CA ALA A 256 -8.38 8.58 12.39
C ALA A 256 -8.17 8.96 13.86
N PHE A 257 -6.93 8.82 14.30
CA PHE A 257 -6.46 9.20 15.62
C PHE A 257 -5.24 10.12 15.49
N ASP A 258 -5.17 11.12 16.35
CA ASP A 258 -3.91 11.83 16.60
C ASP A 258 -2.87 10.89 17.22
N ALA A 259 -1.59 11.23 17.12
CA ALA A 259 -0.49 10.45 17.69
C ALA A 259 -0.67 10.12 19.17
N ASN A 260 -1.37 10.97 19.94
CA ASN A 260 -1.68 10.75 21.36
C ASN A 260 -2.90 9.84 21.61
N GLY A 261 -3.51 9.29 20.56
CA GLY A 261 -4.69 8.42 20.63
C GLY A 261 -6.01 9.17 20.79
N THR A 262 -6.06 10.49 20.59
CA THR A 262 -7.33 11.23 20.50
C THR A 262 -7.95 10.96 19.15
N ARG A 263 -9.22 10.52 19.14
CA ARG A 263 -9.94 10.29 17.88
C ARG A 263 -10.24 11.64 17.22
N ARG A 264 -9.76 11.82 15.98
CA ARG A 264 -10.03 12.98 15.14
C ARG A 264 -11.40 12.90 14.50
N TRP A 265 -11.64 11.84 13.76
CA TRP A 265 -12.89 11.59 13.05
C TRP A 265 -13.16 10.10 12.87
N THR A 266 -14.40 9.77 12.49
CA THR A 266 -14.83 8.46 12.02
C THR A 266 -15.75 8.64 10.83
N ARG A 267 -15.61 7.80 9.80
CA ARG A 267 -16.50 7.71 8.65
C ARG A 267 -17.08 6.29 8.58
N GLU A 268 -18.38 6.22 8.43
CA GLU A 268 -19.15 4.96 8.41
C GLU A 268 -19.72 4.71 7.01
N ASN A 269 -20.31 3.53 6.82
CA ASN A 269 -21.00 3.11 5.59
C ASN A 269 -20.08 2.92 4.38
N TRP A 270 -18.82 2.61 4.61
CA TRP A 270 -17.91 2.15 3.58
C TRP A 270 -18.09 0.65 3.33
N THR A 271 -17.82 0.19 2.12
CA THR A 271 -17.84 -1.24 1.79
C THR A 271 -16.42 -1.77 1.81
N ARG A 272 -16.04 -2.47 2.89
CA ARG A 272 -14.69 -3.06 3.04
C ARG A 272 -13.57 -2.12 2.60
N PRO A 273 -13.39 -0.97 3.26
CA PRO A 273 -12.41 0.02 2.84
C PRO A 273 -11.00 -0.50 3.04
N SER A 274 -10.17 -0.41 2.00
CA SER A 274 -8.72 -0.53 2.06
C SER A 274 -8.09 0.86 2.15
N LEU A 275 -6.93 1.00 2.78
CA LEU A 275 -6.23 2.27 2.95
C LEU A 275 -4.87 2.24 2.28
N GLY A 276 -4.60 3.21 1.43
CA GLY A 276 -3.26 3.60 1.05
C GLY A 276 -2.59 4.47 2.12
N HIS A 277 -1.44 5.02 1.79
CA HIS A 277 -0.71 5.91 2.69
C HIS A 277 -1.35 7.30 2.80
N VAL A 278 -0.85 8.11 3.74
CA VAL A 278 -1.26 9.49 3.94
C VAL A 278 -0.24 10.41 3.28
N ALA A 279 -0.67 11.22 2.30
CA ALA A 279 0.17 12.16 1.57
C ALA A 279 -0.65 13.33 1.01
N ASP A 280 -0.04 14.49 0.86
CA ASP A 280 -0.59 15.63 0.10
C ASP A 280 -0.30 15.38 -1.38
N ALA A 281 -1.27 14.81 -2.09
CA ALA A 281 -1.06 14.42 -3.48
C ALA A 281 -1.61 15.43 -4.48
N ASP A 282 -2.60 16.23 -4.11
CA ASP A 282 -3.15 17.26 -4.99
C ASP A 282 -2.45 18.62 -4.86
N GLY A 283 -1.53 18.74 -3.88
CA GLY A 283 -0.69 19.91 -3.67
C GLY A 283 -1.42 21.09 -3.01
N ASP A 284 -2.56 20.83 -2.35
CA ASP A 284 -3.33 21.89 -1.66
C ASP A 284 -2.76 22.24 -0.28
N GLY A 285 -1.75 21.51 0.19
CA GLY A 285 -1.08 21.68 1.48
C GLY A 285 -1.76 20.91 2.61
N THR A 286 -2.78 20.12 2.31
CA THR A 286 -3.49 19.27 3.27
C THR A 286 -3.25 17.80 2.93
N PRO A 287 -2.78 16.98 3.87
CA PRO A 287 -2.58 15.55 3.59
C PRO A 287 -3.89 14.80 3.39
N ASP A 288 -3.87 13.83 2.50
CA ASP A 288 -4.99 12.99 2.08
C ASP A 288 -4.82 11.55 2.48
N VAL A 289 -5.93 10.82 2.50
CA VAL A 289 -6.00 9.36 2.65
C VAL A 289 -6.65 8.78 1.40
N PHE A 290 -5.94 7.87 0.74
CA PHE A 290 -6.50 7.15 -0.39
C PHE A 290 -7.24 5.91 0.06
N VAL A 291 -8.45 5.71 -0.47
CA VAL A 291 -9.35 4.65 -0.05
C VAL A 291 -9.81 3.85 -1.27
N GLY A 292 -9.54 2.55 -1.24
CA GLY A 292 -10.24 1.61 -2.10
C GLY A 292 -11.52 1.14 -1.40
N SER A 293 -12.66 1.20 -2.06
CA SER A 293 -13.93 0.70 -1.52
C SER A 293 -14.36 -0.57 -2.26
N GLY A 294 -14.62 -1.63 -1.54
CA GLY A 294 -15.24 -2.83 -2.11
C GLY A 294 -16.58 -2.46 -2.75
N GLY A 295 -16.81 -2.99 -3.97
CA GLY A 295 -17.94 -2.61 -4.79
C GLY A 295 -17.53 -1.83 -6.03
N ASP A 296 -16.44 -1.03 -6.05
CA ASP A 296 -15.93 -0.46 -7.30
C ASP A 296 -15.33 0.96 -7.25
N ALA A 297 -15.06 1.54 -6.10
CA ALA A 297 -14.67 2.95 -6.09
C ALA A 297 -13.32 3.20 -5.44
N VAL A 298 -12.61 4.17 -5.99
CA VAL A 298 -11.47 4.83 -5.35
C VAL A 298 -11.91 6.21 -4.87
N ALA A 299 -11.47 6.61 -3.70
CA ALA A 299 -11.76 7.93 -3.14
C ALA A 299 -10.52 8.55 -2.49
N MET A 300 -10.49 9.85 -2.43
CA MET A 300 -9.56 10.63 -1.64
C MET A 300 -10.31 11.34 -0.51
N LEU A 301 -9.80 11.23 0.70
CA LEU A 301 -10.35 11.88 1.87
C LEU A 301 -9.29 12.78 2.47
N ASN A 302 -9.68 13.98 2.88
CA ASN A 302 -8.86 14.85 3.69
C ASN A 302 -8.46 14.16 5.01
N ALA A 303 -7.19 13.95 5.26
CA ALA A 303 -6.70 13.21 6.43
C ALA A 303 -7.00 13.92 7.76
N GLY A 304 -7.12 15.25 7.73
CA GLY A 304 -7.42 16.06 8.89
C GLY A 304 -8.88 15.98 9.34
N THR A 305 -9.82 15.93 8.39
CA THR A 305 -11.27 16.01 8.63
C THR A 305 -12.02 14.71 8.30
N GLY A 306 -11.48 13.89 7.40
CA GLY A 306 -12.12 12.70 6.83
C GLY A 306 -13.21 13.05 5.80
N GLU A 307 -13.32 14.30 5.36
CA GLU A 307 -14.25 14.67 4.28
C GLU A 307 -13.77 14.07 2.96
N THR A 308 -14.71 13.57 2.16
CA THR A 308 -14.39 13.03 0.84
C THR A 308 -14.21 14.21 -0.13
N GLU A 309 -13.05 14.30 -0.74
CA GLU A 309 -12.73 15.33 -1.72
C GLU A 309 -13.18 14.92 -3.11
N TRP A 310 -12.89 13.67 -3.48
CA TRP A 310 -13.48 13.06 -4.68
C TRP A 310 -13.69 11.56 -4.48
N ARG A 311 -14.55 10.99 -5.33
CA ARG A 311 -14.82 9.57 -5.44
C ARG A 311 -15.03 9.21 -6.91
N THR A 312 -14.31 8.19 -7.38
CA THR A 312 -14.39 7.70 -8.76
C THR A 312 -14.80 6.24 -8.78
N ASP A 313 -15.91 5.95 -9.48
CA ASP A 313 -16.37 4.58 -9.69
C ASP A 313 -15.61 3.96 -10.86
N LEU A 314 -14.96 2.82 -10.63
CA LEU A 314 -14.17 2.12 -11.64
C LEU A 314 -15.00 1.17 -12.51
N SER A 315 -16.32 1.09 -12.28
CA SER A 315 -17.26 0.25 -13.03
C SER A 315 -16.90 -1.24 -13.05
N VAL A 316 -16.30 -1.73 -11.95
CA VAL A 316 -15.93 -3.13 -11.76
C VAL A 316 -16.65 -3.68 -10.54
N ASP A 317 -17.18 -4.91 -10.62
CA ASP A 317 -17.77 -5.60 -9.47
C ASP A 317 -16.63 -6.25 -8.66
N ALA A 318 -15.96 -5.45 -7.85
CA ALA A 318 -14.83 -5.89 -7.04
C ALA A 318 -15.25 -6.21 -5.60
N ASN A 319 -14.80 -7.35 -5.10
CA ASN A 319 -15.04 -7.76 -3.71
C ASN A 319 -14.31 -6.85 -2.72
N VAL A 320 -13.06 -6.54 -3.00
CA VAL A 320 -12.18 -5.61 -2.28
C VAL A 320 -11.33 -4.93 -3.34
N LEU A 321 -11.23 -3.62 -3.32
CA LEU A 321 -10.19 -2.94 -4.07
C LEU A 321 -8.92 -2.91 -3.23
N PRO A 322 -7.76 -3.28 -3.79
CA PRO A 322 -6.48 -3.04 -3.13
C PRO A 322 -6.27 -1.56 -2.81
N PRO A 323 -5.46 -1.23 -1.79
CA PRO A 323 -5.15 0.15 -1.46
C PRO A 323 -4.64 0.94 -2.66
N PRO A 324 -5.18 2.13 -2.95
CA PRO A 324 -4.57 3.05 -3.90
C PRO A 324 -3.31 3.68 -3.29
N VAL A 325 -2.31 3.95 -4.13
CA VAL A 325 -1.05 4.57 -3.72
C VAL A 325 -0.83 5.86 -4.52
N ALA A 326 0.05 6.75 -4.05
CA ALA A 326 0.43 7.97 -4.76
C ALA A 326 1.94 8.08 -4.87
N GLY A 327 2.42 8.55 -6.04
CA GLY A 327 3.83 8.77 -6.35
C GLY A 327 3.98 9.47 -7.70
N ASP A 328 5.16 10.03 -7.94
CA ASP A 328 5.48 10.79 -9.16
C ASP A 328 5.80 9.84 -10.32
N VAL A 329 4.76 9.38 -11.02
CA VAL A 329 4.91 8.41 -12.12
C VAL A 329 5.19 9.08 -13.48
N ASP A 330 5.06 10.40 -13.60
CA ASP A 330 5.37 11.13 -14.83
C ASP A 330 6.62 12.02 -14.74
N GLY A 331 7.20 12.20 -13.56
CA GLY A 331 8.45 12.90 -13.32
C GLY A 331 8.30 14.42 -13.29
N ASP A 332 7.11 14.95 -13.03
CA ASP A 332 6.87 16.39 -12.93
C ASP A 332 7.05 16.94 -11.51
N GLY A 333 7.28 16.06 -10.53
CA GLY A 333 7.48 16.38 -9.12
C GLY A 333 6.18 16.42 -8.31
N SER A 334 5.04 16.11 -8.94
CA SER A 334 3.73 15.99 -8.29
C SER A 334 3.28 14.53 -8.36
N PRO A 335 2.71 13.95 -7.28
CA PRO A 335 2.30 12.55 -7.33
C PRO A 335 1.00 12.34 -8.10
N GLU A 336 0.88 11.26 -8.85
CA GLU A 336 -0.37 10.71 -9.35
C GLU A 336 -0.90 9.65 -8.39
N VAL A 337 -2.23 9.42 -8.43
CA VAL A 337 -2.85 8.29 -7.73
C VAL A 337 -2.85 7.06 -8.63
N VAL A 338 -2.35 5.95 -8.12
CA VAL A 338 -2.36 4.66 -8.83
C VAL A 338 -3.27 3.70 -8.09
N ALA A 339 -4.27 3.18 -8.80
CA ALA A 339 -5.23 2.21 -8.27
C ALA A 339 -5.24 0.94 -9.12
N VAL A 340 -5.45 -0.21 -8.50
CA VAL A 340 -5.55 -1.49 -9.17
C VAL A 340 -6.89 -2.15 -8.86
N THR A 341 -7.38 -2.97 -9.79
CA THR A 341 -8.63 -3.71 -9.60
C THR A 341 -8.36 -5.21 -9.49
N ASN A 342 -9.23 -5.94 -8.80
CA ASN A 342 -9.14 -7.40 -8.75
C ASN A 342 -9.25 -8.09 -10.12
N HIS A 343 -9.68 -7.38 -11.17
CA HIS A 343 -9.72 -7.87 -12.54
C HIS A 343 -8.42 -7.65 -13.31
N GLY A 344 -7.38 -7.14 -12.65
CA GLY A 344 -6.04 -6.99 -13.22
C GLY A 344 -5.82 -5.70 -13.99
N THR A 345 -6.63 -4.66 -13.76
CA THR A 345 -6.43 -3.35 -14.37
C THR A 345 -5.69 -2.43 -13.41
N VAL A 346 -4.67 -1.75 -13.94
CA VAL A 346 -3.94 -0.66 -13.28
C VAL A 346 -4.42 0.65 -13.88
N HIS A 347 -4.79 1.61 -13.04
CA HIS A 347 -5.21 2.95 -13.41
C HIS A 347 -4.24 3.99 -12.85
N VAL A 348 -3.84 4.96 -13.66
CA VAL A 348 -3.23 6.21 -13.22
C VAL A 348 -4.31 7.28 -13.24
N MET A 349 -4.45 8.01 -12.13
CA MET A 349 -5.54 8.94 -11.89
C MET A 349 -4.99 10.31 -11.50
N ASP A 350 -5.72 11.34 -11.88
CA ASP A 350 -5.47 12.72 -11.49
C ASP A 350 -5.72 12.88 -9.98
N PRO A 351 -4.76 13.35 -9.17
CA PRO A 351 -4.93 13.44 -7.72
C PRO A 351 -5.97 14.49 -7.30
N ALA A 352 -6.12 15.58 -8.03
CA ALA A 352 -7.06 16.66 -7.66
C ALA A 352 -8.52 16.34 -8.00
N THR A 353 -8.76 15.44 -8.98
CA THR A 353 -10.12 15.19 -9.48
C THR A 353 -10.55 13.73 -9.47
N GLY A 354 -9.62 12.80 -9.27
CA GLY A 354 -9.86 11.37 -9.39
C GLY A 354 -10.12 10.90 -10.84
N ALA A 355 -9.87 11.73 -11.84
CA ALA A 355 -10.09 11.36 -13.24
C ALA A 355 -9.03 10.34 -13.72
N ILE A 356 -9.46 9.28 -14.40
CA ILE A 356 -8.54 8.28 -14.96
C ILE A 356 -7.77 8.90 -16.13
N ARG A 357 -6.45 8.97 -16.02
CA ARG A 357 -5.52 9.47 -17.05
C ARG A 357 -5.03 8.38 -18.00
N ALA A 358 -4.79 7.17 -17.47
CA ALA A 358 -4.37 6.01 -18.25
C ALA A 358 -4.80 4.71 -17.59
N SER A 359 -4.85 3.64 -18.39
CA SER A 359 -5.15 2.29 -17.88
C SER A 359 -4.35 1.24 -18.63
N TYR A 360 -3.93 0.20 -17.89
CA TYR A 360 -3.34 -1.02 -18.42
C TYR A 360 -4.10 -2.21 -17.86
N ALA A 361 -4.50 -3.16 -18.70
CA ALA A 361 -5.25 -4.32 -18.29
C ALA A 361 -4.53 -5.62 -18.64
N ARG A 362 -4.58 -6.58 -17.73
CA ARG A 362 -4.13 -7.95 -17.89
C ARG A 362 -5.21 -8.88 -17.33
N ASP A 363 -5.57 -9.94 -18.03
CA ASP A 363 -6.59 -10.92 -17.58
C ASP A 363 -6.00 -11.87 -16.50
N VAL A 364 -5.51 -11.27 -15.41
CA VAL A 364 -4.97 -11.95 -14.24
C VAL A 364 -5.26 -11.08 -13.02
N ALA A 365 -5.81 -11.66 -11.96
CA ALA A 365 -6.20 -10.92 -10.77
C ALA A 365 -5.02 -10.19 -10.09
N VAL A 366 -5.32 -9.03 -9.51
CA VAL A 366 -4.44 -8.29 -8.56
C VAL A 366 -5.17 -8.21 -7.24
N TRP A 367 -4.48 -8.59 -6.14
CA TRP A 367 -5.07 -8.67 -4.79
C TRP A 367 -4.44 -7.73 -3.78
N THR A 368 -3.38 -7.05 -4.15
CA THR A 368 -2.59 -6.17 -3.29
C THR A 368 -2.31 -4.84 -3.98
N GLU A 369 -1.89 -3.84 -3.21
CA GLU A 369 -1.48 -2.54 -3.74
C GLU A 369 -0.28 -2.66 -4.69
N PRO A 370 -0.15 -1.73 -5.64
CA PRO A 370 1.07 -1.58 -6.41
C PRO A 370 2.14 -0.88 -5.57
N THR A 371 3.40 -1.09 -5.92
CA THR A 371 4.55 -0.35 -5.37
C THR A 371 5.04 0.63 -6.41
N LEU A 372 5.23 1.89 -6.02
CA LEU A 372 5.80 2.93 -6.86
C LEU A 372 7.26 3.14 -6.48
N PHE A 373 8.15 3.08 -7.47
CA PHE A 373 9.57 3.22 -7.23
C PHE A 373 10.33 3.52 -8.53
N ASP A 374 11.22 4.50 -8.53
CA ASP A 374 12.11 4.80 -9.65
C ASP A 374 13.19 3.71 -9.75
N ILE A 375 12.95 2.71 -10.63
CA ILE A 375 13.83 1.55 -10.77
C ILE A 375 15.01 1.76 -11.72
N ASP A 376 15.02 2.81 -12.54
CA ASP A 376 16.07 3.06 -13.50
C ASP A 376 16.78 4.41 -13.34
N GLY A 377 16.39 5.22 -12.36
CA GLY A 377 17.04 6.46 -11.99
C GLY A 377 16.72 7.63 -12.93
N ASP A 378 15.57 7.56 -13.64
CA ASP A 378 15.12 8.62 -14.55
C ASP A 378 14.26 9.71 -13.89
N GLY A 379 14.01 9.58 -12.59
CA GLY A 379 13.22 10.50 -11.77
C GLY A 379 11.72 10.29 -11.87
N ARG A 380 11.27 9.12 -12.36
CA ARG A 380 9.88 8.70 -12.44
C ARG A 380 9.70 7.38 -11.74
N ASP A 381 8.66 7.29 -10.94
CA ASP A 381 8.31 6.01 -10.32
C ASP A 381 7.73 5.04 -11.36
N GLU A 382 8.29 3.84 -11.47
CA GLU A 382 7.60 2.74 -12.11
C GLU A 382 6.54 2.15 -11.20
N ILE A 383 5.48 1.63 -11.84
CA ILE A 383 4.39 0.94 -11.15
C ILE A 383 4.69 -0.56 -11.13
N LEU A 384 5.09 -1.08 -9.98
CA LEU A 384 5.38 -2.49 -9.78
C LEU A 384 4.12 -3.18 -9.23
N THR A 385 3.54 -4.09 -10.01
CA THR A 385 2.30 -4.78 -9.62
C THR A 385 2.54 -6.28 -9.50
N MET A 386 2.26 -6.86 -8.33
CA MET A 386 2.20 -8.30 -8.13
C MET A 386 0.87 -8.82 -8.65
N TYR A 387 0.90 -9.64 -9.69
CA TYR A 387 -0.27 -10.34 -10.19
C TYR A 387 -0.47 -11.68 -9.48
N GLY A 388 -1.72 -12.12 -9.40
CA GLY A 388 -2.09 -13.37 -8.74
C GLY A 388 -1.33 -14.59 -9.26
N ASP A 389 -0.91 -14.60 -10.53
CA ASP A 389 -0.11 -15.65 -11.15
C ASP A 389 1.38 -15.63 -10.75
N GLY A 390 1.76 -14.82 -9.76
CA GLY A 390 3.11 -14.73 -9.21
C GLY A 390 4.10 -13.92 -10.03
N ARG A 391 3.65 -13.25 -11.08
CA ARG A 391 4.49 -12.34 -11.86
C ARG A 391 4.40 -10.92 -11.34
N VAL A 392 5.53 -10.25 -11.27
CA VAL A 392 5.63 -8.80 -11.11
C VAL A 392 5.67 -8.18 -12.49
N VAL A 393 4.82 -7.18 -12.72
CA VAL A 393 4.81 -6.37 -13.93
C VAL A 393 5.25 -4.96 -13.57
N ALA A 394 6.30 -4.47 -14.23
CA ALA A 394 6.71 -3.08 -14.15
C ALA A 394 6.12 -2.30 -15.32
N LEU A 395 5.41 -1.22 -15.00
CA LEU A 395 4.82 -0.31 -15.97
C LEU A 395 5.47 1.06 -15.84
N SER A 396 5.70 1.72 -16.99
CA SER A 396 6.03 3.14 -17.03
C SER A 396 4.84 3.92 -17.54
N TYR A 397 4.58 5.08 -16.94
CA TYR A 397 3.57 6.03 -17.37
C TYR A 397 4.19 7.16 -18.18
N ARG A 398 3.44 7.67 -19.17
CA ARG A 398 3.77 8.88 -19.92
C ARG A 398 2.52 9.74 -20.03
N ALA A 399 2.58 10.94 -19.49
CA ALA A 399 1.61 11.99 -19.74
C ALA A 399 1.63 12.40 -21.23
N SER A 400 0.49 12.82 -21.81
CA SER A 400 0.34 13.20 -23.23
C SER A 400 0.34 14.70 -23.44
#